data_2d5b8a940dd82d4f0a206c876292bba8
#
_entry.id   2d5b8a940dd82d4f0a206c876292bba8
#
_cell.length_a   1.000
_cell.length_b   1.000
_cell.length_c   1.000
_cell.angle_alpha   90.00
_cell.angle_beta   90.00
_cell.angle_gamma   90.00
#
_symmetry.space_group_name_H-M   'P 1'
#
loop_
_entity.id
_entity.type
_entity.pdbx_description
1 polymer ?
#
loop_
_entity_poly.entity_id
_entity_poly.type
_entity_poly.pdbx_seq_one_letter_code
_entity_poly.pdbx_strand_id
1 'polypeptide(L)'
;NITLILFFLFGGISSAFAQLIGFEDGVPETFKVLGKGDVKVSSLFYKEGENSLEWDFHPGSTLNVQINPLSLNAKKEQQFGITLWIYNEKPQQDSIRFEFLNKAGEVSYWFSYHLKAAGWRACWISFAYMQGNKKDKNIVGYRLVAPGRKGRVFLDRLIFPEKKMNLRTTPDQQLPANNGLSNRD
;
A
#
# COMPACT_ATOMS: atom_id res chain seq x y z
N ASN A 1 -35.45 5.05 -46.70
CA ASN A 1 -34.17 5.50 -46.06
C ASN A 1 -34.10 4.91 -44.65
N ILE A 2 -33.28 3.84 -44.54
CA ILE A 2 -33.01 3.19 -43.24
C ILE A 2 -31.65 3.71 -42.79
N THR A 3 -31.64 4.51 -41.74
CA THR A 3 -30.41 5.01 -41.12
C THR A 3 -29.93 3.95 -40.14
N LEU A 4 -28.83 3.28 -40.50
CA LEU A 4 -28.17 2.31 -39.65
C LEU A 4 -27.29 3.07 -38.62
N ILE A 5 -27.70 3.06 -37.33
CA ILE A 5 -26.93 3.62 -36.25
C ILE A 5 -25.98 2.54 -35.75
N LEU A 6 -24.68 2.71 -36.05
CA LEU A 6 -23.61 1.82 -35.60
C LEU A 6 -23.18 2.24 -34.17
N PHE A 7 -23.62 1.49 -33.16
CA PHE A 7 -23.12 1.65 -31.80
C PHE A 7 -21.72 1.04 -31.70
N PHE A 8 -20.70 1.87 -31.65
CA PHE A 8 -19.35 1.46 -31.24
C PHE A 8 -19.33 1.27 -29.72
N LEU A 9 -19.43 0.04 -29.26
CA LEU A 9 -19.08 -0.35 -27.90
C LEU A 9 -17.56 -0.25 -27.75
N PHE A 10 -17.07 0.87 -27.26
CA PHE A 10 -15.72 0.97 -26.73
C PHE A 10 -15.64 0.16 -25.44
N GLY A 11 -15.33 -1.11 -25.57
CA GLY A 11 -14.87 -1.93 -24.46
C GLY A 11 -13.53 -1.40 -23.98
N GLY A 12 -13.54 -0.50 -22.99
CA GLY A 12 -12.34 0.00 -22.36
C GLY A 12 -11.59 -1.16 -21.72
N ILE A 13 -10.47 -1.55 -22.31
CA ILE A 13 -9.49 -2.43 -21.66
C ILE A 13 -8.89 -1.59 -20.54
N SER A 14 -9.43 -1.73 -19.32
CA SER A 14 -8.86 -1.13 -18.12
C SER A 14 -7.54 -1.85 -17.82
N SER A 15 -6.45 -1.37 -18.41
CA SER A 15 -5.12 -1.78 -17.99
C SER A 15 -4.92 -1.21 -16.59
N ALA A 16 -4.72 -2.07 -15.59
CA ALA A 16 -4.33 -1.65 -14.25
C ALA A 16 -2.91 -1.04 -14.34
N PHE A 17 -2.85 0.28 -14.49
CA PHE A 17 -1.61 1.02 -14.38
C PHE A 17 -1.21 1.10 -12.91
N ALA A 18 0.07 0.96 -12.63
CA ALA A 18 0.63 1.27 -11.31
C ALA A 18 0.30 2.74 -11.00
N GLN A 19 -0.39 2.98 -9.90
CA GLN A 19 -0.69 4.32 -9.42
C GLN A 19 0.32 4.69 -8.36
N LEU A 20 1.06 5.77 -8.59
CA LEU A 20 1.88 6.43 -7.58
C LEU A 20 0.99 7.39 -6.79
N ILE A 21 0.97 7.26 -5.47
CA ILE A 21 0.28 8.15 -4.55
C ILE A 21 1.32 8.81 -3.66
N GLY A 22 1.52 10.12 -3.84
CA GLY A 22 2.42 10.96 -3.05
C GLY A 22 1.71 11.82 -2.00
N PHE A 23 0.36 11.74 -1.93
CA PHE A 23 -0.50 12.47 -0.98
C PHE A 23 -0.45 14.00 -1.08
N GLU A 24 0.05 14.54 -2.18
CA GLU A 24 0.12 16.00 -2.43
C GLU A 24 -1.27 16.64 -2.56
N ASP A 25 -2.20 15.92 -3.18
CA ASP A 25 -3.57 16.39 -3.45
C ASP A 25 -4.55 16.07 -2.30
N GLY A 26 -4.06 15.53 -1.19
CA GLY A 26 -4.91 15.15 -0.06
C GLY A 26 -4.94 13.66 0.22
N VAL A 27 -5.79 13.25 1.17
CA VAL A 27 -6.08 11.84 1.45
C VAL A 27 -7.05 11.31 0.39
N PRO A 28 -6.67 10.30 -0.41
CA PRO A 28 -7.59 9.76 -1.42
C PRO A 28 -8.87 9.19 -0.78
N GLU A 29 -10.01 9.37 -1.40
CA GLU A 29 -11.31 8.87 -0.92
C GLU A 29 -11.37 7.34 -0.72
N THR A 30 -10.47 6.62 -1.39
CA THR A 30 -10.31 5.17 -1.27
C THR A 30 -9.68 4.73 0.05
N PHE A 31 -9.10 5.68 0.82
CA PHE A 31 -8.47 5.44 2.12
C PHE A 31 -9.45 5.70 3.24
N LYS A 32 -9.71 4.69 4.08
CA LYS A 32 -10.66 4.80 5.21
C LYS A 32 -10.11 4.14 6.45
N VAL A 33 -10.12 4.87 7.57
CA VAL A 33 -9.81 4.30 8.89
C VAL A 33 -11.06 3.63 9.45
N LEU A 34 -10.90 2.39 9.93
CA LEU A 34 -11.88 1.71 10.77
C LEU A 34 -11.31 1.52 12.16
N GLY A 35 -12.13 1.76 13.19
CA GLY A 35 -11.70 1.77 14.58
C GLY A 35 -11.25 3.16 15.06
N LYS A 36 -10.45 3.20 16.13
CA LYS A 36 -9.92 4.46 16.68
C LYS A 36 -8.67 4.87 15.93
N GLY A 37 -8.60 6.12 15.52
CA GLY A 37 -7.47 6.67 14.80
C GLY A 37 -7.92 7.63 13.72
N ASP A 38 -6.97 8.19 13.01
CA ASP A 38 -7.21 9.15 11.95
C ASP A 38 -6.13 9.10 10.89
N VAL A 39 -6.45 9.58 9.70
CA VAL A 39 -5.49 9.84 8.63
C VAL A 39 -5.65 11.28 8.14
N LYS A 40 -4.53 11.93 7.93
CA LYS A 40 -4.47 13.28 7.37
C LYS A 40 -3.22 13.47 6.53
N VAL A 41 -3.23 14.46 5.68
CA VAL A 41 -2.02 14.93 5.01
C VAL A 41 -1.16 15.69 6.02
N SER A 42 0.14 15.48 5.97
CA SER A 42 1.11 16.08 6.88
C SER A 42 2.38 16.47 6.15
N SER A 43 2.86 17.68 6.44
CA SER A 43 4.15 18.19 5.97
C SER A 43 5.27 18.02 7.00
N LEU A 44 5.04 17.28 8.08
CA LEU A 44 6.04 17.06 9.13
C LEU A 44 7.19 16.18 8.65
N PHE A 45 6.85 15.07 8.01
CA PHE A 45 7.80 14.13 7.45
C PHE A 45 7.28 13.67 6.10
N TYR A 46 8.01 13.91 5.04
CA TYR A 46 7.70 13.45 3.69
C TYR A 46 8.96 12.92 3.01
N LYS A 47 8.79 12.02 2.08
CA LYS A 47 9.89 11.40 1.34
C LYS A 47 10.13 12.05 0.00
N GLU A 48 9.05 12.47 -0.66
CA GLU A 48 9.06 13.17 -1.94
C GLU A 48 7.95 14.22 -1.92
N GLY A 49 8.13 15.32 -2.67
CA GLY A 49 7.17 16.42 -2.67
C GLY A 49 7.22 17.23 -1.38
N GLU A 50 6.05 17.58 -0.86
CA GLU A 50 5.89 18.42 0.35
C GLU A 50 5.02 17.76 1.42
N ASN A 51 4.38 16.64 1.11
CA ASN A 51 3.39 15.99 1.97
C ASN A 51 3.57 14.49 2.04
N SER A 52 2.98 13.90 3.05
CA SER A 52 2.81 12.45 3.24
C SER A 52 1.49 12.16 3.93
N LEU A 53 1.09 10.91 4.04
CA LEU A 53 -0.06 10.47 4.82
C LEU A 53 0.38 10.18 6.24
N GLU A 54 -0.05 10.98 7.21
CA GLU A 54 0.07 10.69 8.63
C GLU A 54 -1.07 9.78 9.05
N TRP A 55 -0.75 8.62 9.61
CA TRP A 55 -1.71 7.69 10.19
C TRP A 55 -1.50 7.55 11.69
N ASP A 56 -2.40 8.16 12.47
CA ASP A 56 -2.53 7.93 13.90
C ASP A 56 -3.39 6.70 14.14
N PHE A 57 -2.89 5.71 14.85
CA PHE A 57 -3.58 4.44 15.06
C PHE A 57 -3.67 4.05 16.54
N HIS A 58 -4.71 3.26 16.84
CA HIS A 58 -4.89 2.56 18.12
C HIS A 58 -4.96 1.05 17.85
N PRO A 59 -4.74 0.21 18.89
CA PRO A 59 -4.92 -1.24 18.77
C PRO A 59 -6.29 -1.59 18.16
N GLY A 60 -6.29 -2.52 17.20
CA GLY A 60 -7.51 -2.96 16.52
C GLY A 60 -8.03 -2.04 15.42
N SER A 61 -7.40 -0.87 15.18
CA SER A 61 -7.76 -0.05 14.03
C SER A 61 -7.11 -0.55 12.75
N THR A 62 -7.72 -0.21 11.61
CA THR A 62 -7.18 -0.52 10.29
C THR A 62 -7.29 0.68 9.36
N LEU A 63 -6.30 0.85 8.52
CA LEU A 63 -6.37 1.74 7.35
C LEU A 63 -6.69 0.90 6.12
N ASN A 64 -7.91 1.03 5.61
CA ASN A 64 -8.42 0.26 4.49
C ASN A 64 -8.29 1.04 3.20
N VAL A 65 -7.88 0.36 2.13
CA VAL A 65 -7.69 0.96 0.81
C VAL A 65 -8.42 0.12 -0.22
N GLN A 66 -9.36 0.74 -0.94
CA GLN A 66 -10.03 0.13 -2.09
C GLN A 66 -9.16 0.30 -3.33
N ILE A 67 -9.14 -0.71 -4.17
CA ILE A 67 -8.40 -0.69 -5.43
C ILE A 67 -9.26 -1.18 -6.60
N ASN A 68 -8.84 -0.90 -7.81
CA ASN A 68 -9.36 -1.61 -8.96
C ASN A 68 -9.01 -3.10 -8.85
N PRO A 69 -9.96 -4.02 -9.12
CA PRO A 69 -9.74 -5.45 -8.95
C PRO A 69 -8.49 -5.95 -9.69
N LEU A 70 -7.65 -6.67 -8.98
CA LEU A 70 -6.42 -7.26 -9.49
C LEU A 70 -6.51 -8.78 -9.46
N SER A 71 -6.58 -9.43 -10.64
CA SER A 71 -6.51 -10.88 -10.74
C SER A 71 -5.07 -11.34 -10.89
N LEU A 72 -4.60 -12.16 -9.95
CA LEU A 72 -3.26 -12.72 -9.92
C LEU A 72 -3.24 -14.15 -10.52
N ASN A 73 -2.11 -14.51 -11.08
CA ASN A 73 -1.70 -15.87 -11.41
C ASN A 73 -0.24 -16.05 -11.02
N ALA A 74 0.33 -17.23 -11.13
CA ALA A 74 1.69 -17.52 -10.70
C ALA A 74 2.75 -16.55 -11.28
N LYS A 75 2.61 -16.14 -12.55
CA LYS A 75 3.49 -15.16 -13.18
C LYS A 75 3.30 -13.76 -12.60
N LYS A 76 2.05 -13.35 -12.44
CA LYS A 76 1.72 -12.02 -11.86
C LYS A 76 2.12 -11.94 -10.40
N GLU A 77 1.99 -13.00 -9.60
CA GLU A 77 2.45 -13.03 -8.21
C GLU A 77 3.93 -12.68 -8.09
N GLN A 78 4.75 -13.11 -9.05
CA GLN A 78 6.17 -12.75 -9.09
C GLN A 78 6.44 -11.32 -9.55
N GLN A 79 5.59 -10.80 -10.44
CA GLN A 79 5.79 -9.51 -11.09
C GLN A 79 5.13 -8.34 -10.38
N PHE A 80 4.05 -8.59 -9.62
CA PHE A 80 3.30 -7.55 -8.95
C PHE A 80 3.52 -7.58 -7.44
N GLY A 81 3.43 -6.42 -6.84
CA GLY A 81 3.54 -6.24 -5.40
C GLY A 81 3.14 -4.84 -4.97
N ILE A 82 3.60 -4.45 -3.81
CA ILE A 82 3.42 -3.12 -3.23
C ILE A 82 4.77 -2.52 -2.90
N THR A 83 4.90 -1.22 -3.17
CA THR A 83 6.03 -0.41 -2.73
C THR A 83 5.50 0.85 -2.06
N LEU A 84 6.06 1.19 -0.91
CA LEU A 84 5.83 2.47 -0.24
C LEU A 84 6.99 2.78 0.70
N TRP A 85 7.09 4.04 1.09
CA TRP A 85 7.97 4.47 2.16
C TRP A 85 7.18 4.62 3.45
N ILE A 86 7.76 4.17 4.57
CA ILE A 86 7.19 4.28 5.90
C ILE A 86 8.20 4.99 6.79
N TYR A 87 7.77 6.09 7.39
CA TYR A 87 8.52 6.77 8.44
C TYR A 87 8.00 6.39 9.80
N ASN A 88 8.90 5.97 10.66
CA ASN A 88 8.64 5.67 12.05
C ASN A 88 9.53 6.55 12.93
N GLU A 89 8.93 7.34 13.81
CA GLU A 89 9.70 8.28 14.65
C GLU A 89 10.60 7.56 15.65
N LYS A 90 10.12 6.47 16.20
CA LYS A 90 10.83 5.72 17.25
C LYS A 90 10.81 4.22 16.98
N PRO A 91 11.95 3.51 17.13
CA PRO A 91 11.98 2.06 17.02
C PRO A 91 10.96 1.40 17.96
N GLN A 92 10.24 0.40 17.45
CA GLN A 92 9.25 -0.38 18.18
C GLN A 92 9.40 -1.86 17.86
N GLN A 93 9.08 -2.72 18.81
CA GLN A 93 9.10 -4.17 18.55
C GLN A 93 7.86 -4.68 17.79
N ASP A 94 6.91 -3.79 17.55
CA ASP A 94 5.68 -4.09 16.87
C ASP A 94 5.81 -4.09 15.34
N SER A 95 4.74 -4.52 14.69
CA SER A 95 4.65 -4.57 13.23
C SER A 95 3.29 -4.05 12.76
N ILE A 96 3.28 -3.39 11.62
CA ILE A 96 2.07 -3.15 10.84
C ILE A 96 1.88 -4.38 9.94
N ARG A 97 0.69 -4.99 9.99
CA ARG A 97 0.35 -6.10 9.11
C ARG A 97 -0.42 -5.58 7.89
N PHE A 98 0.07 -5.92 6.72
CA PHE A 98 -0.60 -5.65 5.45
C PHE A 98 -1.40 -6.88 5.04
N GLU A 99 -2.67 -6.70 4.75
CA GLU A 99 -3.60 -7.76 4.36
C GLU A 99 -4.30 -7.39 3.06
N PHE A 100 -4.23 -8.26 2.06
CA PHE A 100 -4.86 -8.09 0.76
C PHE A 100 -6.11 -8.94 0.69
N LEU A 101 -7.23 -8.30 0.35
CA LEU A 101 -8.58 -8.83 0.53
C LEU A 101 -9.21 -9.23 -0.80
N ASN A 102 -9.90 -10.36 -0.80
CA ASN A 102 -10.76 -10.78 -1.90
C ASN A 102 -12.16 -10.14 -1.81
N LYS A 103 -13.05 -10.44 -2.76
CA LYS A 103 -14.42 -9.90 -2.79
C LYS A 103 -15.27 -10.27 -1.57
N ALA A 104 -14.96 -11.40 -0.91
CA ALA A 104 -15.63 -11.81 0.32
C ALA A 104 -15.08 -11.09 1.57
N GLY A 105 -14.07 -10.22 1.42
CA GLY A 105 -13.40 -9.58 2.55
C GLY A 105 -12.40 -10.48 3.28
N GLU A 106 -12.11 -11.65 2.74
CA GLU A 106 -11.15 -12.59 3.33
C GLU A 106 -9.72 -12.23 2.91
N VAL A 107 -8.76 -12.56 3.80
CA VAL A 107 -7.35 -12.31 3.57
C VAL A 107 -6.76 -13.39 2.66
N SER A 108 -6.44 -13.01 1.42
CA SER A 108 -5.77 -13.90 0.47
C SER A 108 -4.25 -13.88 0.61
N TYR A 109 -3.67 -12.70 0.83
CA TYR A 109 -2.23 -12.50 1.02
C TYR A 109 -1.99 -11.56 2.18
N TRP A 110 -0.86 -11.74 2.86
CA TRP A 110 -0.44 -10.83 3.92
C TRP A 110 1.07 -10.88 4.16
N PHE A 111 1.60 -9.81 4.75
CA PHE A 111 2.94 -9.73 5.31
C PHE A 111 2.96 -8.76 6.50
N SER A 112 4.03 -8.83 7.31
CA SER A 112 4.24 -7.89 8.42
C SER A 112 5.45 -7.01 8.15
N TYR A 113 5.27 -5.72 8.33
CA TYR A 113 6.33 -4.73 8.28
C TYR A 113 6.75 -4.35 9.71
N HIS A 114 8.00 -4.61 10.06
CA HIS A 114 8.52 -4.35 11.40
C HIS A 114 8.92 -2.89 11.61
N LEU A 115 8.46 -2.29 12.72
CA LEU A 115 8.76 -0.91 13.10
C LEU A 115 10.06 -0.78 13.93
N LYS A 116 11.03 -1.68 13.73
CA LYS A 116 12.27 -1.76 14.52
C LYS A 116 13.26 -0.63 14.24
N ALA A 117 13.13 0.07 13.14
CA ALA A 117 14.00 1.17 12.75
C ALA A 117 13.28 2.51 12.86
N ALA A 118 13.98 3.56 13.26
CA ALA A 118 13.52 4.94 13.11
C ALA A 118 13.81 5.45 11.69
N GLY A 119 13.10 6.51 11.31
CA GLY A 119 13.28 7.20 10.04
C GLY A 119 12.57 6.51 8.88
N TRP A 120 12.83 7.00 7.68
CA TRP A 120 12.28 6.47 6.46
C TRP A 120 12.86 5.11 6.11
N ARG A 121 12.00 4.14 5.84
CA ARG A 121 12.36 2.83 5.31
C ARG A 121 11.42 2.46 4.17
N ALA A 122 11.98 1.90 3.12
CA ALA A 122 11.16 1.35 2.07
C ALA A 122 10.53 0.02 2.49
N CYS A 123 9.26 -0.13 2.18
CA CYS A 123 8.55 -1.38 2.18
C CYS A 123 8.25 -1.74 0.73
N TRP A 124 8.80 -2.86 0.23
CA TRP A 124 8.50 -3.36 -1.10
C TRP A 124 8.52 -4.89 -1.08
N ILE A 125 7.48 -5.50 -1.58
CA ILE A 125 7.33 -6.95 -1.57
C ILE A 125 6.42 -7.41 -2.71
N SER A 126 6.80 -8.48 -3.42
CA SER A 126 5.92 -9.10 -4.40
C SER A 126 4.97 -10.10 -3.74
N PHE A 127 3.83 -10.35 -4.38
CA PHE A 127 2.84 -11.32 -3.91
C PHE A 127 3.41 -12.74 -3.76
N ALA A 128 4.44 -13.10 -4.53
CA ALA A 128 5.10 -14.40 -4.43
C ALA A 128 5.67 -14.66 -3.02
N TYR A 129 6.19 -13.61 -2.37
CA TYR A 129 6.81 -13.70 -1.03
C TYR A 129 5.84 -13.45 0.12
N MET A 130 4.60 -13.04 -0.17
CA MET A 130 3.59 -12.87 0.86
C MET A 130 3.07 -14.22 1.35
N GLN A 131 2.62 -14.24 2.59
CA GLN A 131 1.93 -15.36 3.21
C GLN A 131 0.43 -15.32 2.87
N GLY A 132 -0.33 -16.33 3.27
CA GLY A 132 -1.77 -16.39 3.09
C GLY A 132 -2.25 -17.71 2.49
N ASN A 133 -3.57 -17.87 2.39
CA ASN A 133 -4.16 -19.08 1.83
C ASN A 133 -4.06 -19.15 0.30
N LYS A 134 -3.97 -18.01 -0.38
CA LYS A 134 -3.78 -17.84 -1.83
C LYS A 134 -4.81 -18.59 -2.70
N LYS A 135 -5.96 -18.98 -2.14
CA LYS A 135 -7.02 -19.71 -2.85
C LYS A 135 -7.75 -18.80 -3.83
N ASP A 136 -8.23 -17.65 -3.34
CA ASP A 136 -8.78 -16.60 -4.19
C ASP A 136 -7.71 -15.54 -4.46
N LYS A 137 -7.35 -15.42 -5.73
CA LYS A 137 -6.30 -14.51 -6.22
C LYS A 137 -6.86 -13.21 -6.81
N ASN A 138 -8.16 -12.94 -6.59
CA ASN A 138 -8.81 -11.72 -7.04
C ASN A 138 -8.83 -10.70 -5.91
N ILE A 139 -7.89 -9.77 -5.93
CA ILE A 139 -7.73 -8.76 -4.89
C ILE A 139 -8.55 -7.52 -5.24
N VAL A 140 -9.36 -7.03 -4.30
CA VAL A 140 -10.22 -5.85 -4.47
C VAL A 140 -9.87 -4.72 -3.51
N GLY A 141 -8.98 -4.96 -2.56
CA GLY A 141 -8.53 -3.98 -1.58
C GLY A 141 -7.41 -4.53 -0.72
N TYR A 142 -6.83 -3.68 0.06
CA TYR A 142 -5.91 -4.08 1.12
C TYR A 142 -6.12 -3.22 2.36
N ARG A 143 -5.61 -3.70 3.49
CA ARG A 143 -5.63 -2.93 4.73
C ARG A 143 -4.31 -3.06 5.47
N LEU A 144 -3.96 -1.99 6.15
CA LEU A 144 -2.91 -1.96 7.15
C LEU A 144 -3.58 -2.15 8.50
N VAL A 145 -3.18 -3.18 9.23
CA VAL A 145 -3.68 -3.47 10.58
C VAL A 145 -2.71 -2.88 11.58
N ALA A 146 -3.24 -2.06 12.47
CA ALA A 146 -2.45 -1.38 13.50
C ALA A 146 -1.77 -2.39 14.44
N PRO A 147 -0.58 -2.03 14.99
CA PRO A 147 0.05 -2.77 16.07
C PRO A 147 -0.81 -2.85 17.34
N GLY A 148 -0.38 -3.69 18.28
CA GLY A 148 -1.04 -3.87 19.57
C GLY A 148 -0.98 -2.68 20.52
N ARG A 149 -0.40 -1.55 20.10
CA ARG A 149 -0.33 -0.30 20.88
C ARG A 149 -0.67 0.91 20.02
N LYS A 150 -1.00 2.02 20.67
CA LYS A 150 -1.18 3.32 20.00
C LYS A 150 0.14 3.80 19.42
N GLY A 151 0.08 4.39 18.24
CA GLY A 151 1.23 4.97 17.58
C GLY A 151 0.88 5.83 16.39
N ARG A 152 1.94 6.25 15.68
CA ARG A 152 1.86 7.05 14.48
C ARG A 152 2.95 6.64 13.50
N VAL A 153 2.62 6.62 12.23
CA VAL A 153 3.56 6.49 11.12
C VAL A 153 3.19 7.45 10.01
N PHE A 154 4.16 7.74 9.15
CA PHE A 154 3.92 8.49 7.92
C PHE A 154 4.16 7.57 6.73
N LEU A 155 3.29 7.64 5.74
CA LEU A 155 3.34 6.82 4.52
C LEU A 155 3.52 7.74 3.33
N ASP A 156 4.39 7.36 2.41
CA ASP A 156 4.65 8.16 1.22
C ASP A 156 5.07 7.28 0.03
N ARG A 157 4.95 7.82 -1.18
CA ARG A 157 5.30 7.15 -2.43
C ARG A 157 4.72 5.74 -2.52
N LEU A 158 3.43 5.62 -2.26
CA LEU A 158 2.74 4.34 -2.39
C LEU A 158 2.51 4.02 -3.87
N ILE A 159 3.00 2.88 -4.30
CA ILE A 159 2.79 2.34 -5.64
C ILE A 159 2.09 1.00 -5.52
N PHE A 160 0.87 0.91 -6.04
CA PHE A 160 0.11 -0.33 -6.08
C PHE A 160 -0.85 -0.38 -7.28
N PRO A 161 -0.90 -1.49 -8.03
CA PRO A 161 0.05 -2.59 -7.99
C PRO A 161 1.39 -2.20 -8.64
N GLU A 162 2.48 -2.35 -7.91
CA GLU A 162 3.81 -2.18 -8.47
C GLU A 162 4.10 -3.30 -9.46
N LYS A 163 4.42 -2.95 -10.71
CA LYS A 163 4.73 -3.90 -11.77
C LYS A 163 6.23 -4.02 -11.99
N LYS A 164 6.69 -5.20 -12.34
CA LYS A 164 8.12 -5.51 -12.57
C LYS A 164 8.96 -5.41 -11.30
N MET A 165 8.41 -5.83 -10.17
CA MET A 165 9.22 -5.96 -8.97
C MET A 165 10.42 -6.85 -9.23
N ASN A 166 11.60 -6.35 -8.91
CA ASN A 166 12.78 -7.19 -8.84
C ASN A 166 12.63 -8.12 -7.63
N LEU A 167 12.80 -9.41 -7.87
CA LEU A 167 12.77 -10.41 -6.79
C LEU A 167 14.03 -10.24 -5.92
N ARG A 168 13.89 -9.48 -4.86
CA ARG A 168 14.94 -9.25 -3.88
C ARG A 168 14.56 -9.97 -2.59
N THR A 169 15.55 -10.43 -1.84
CA THR A 169 15.34 -11.30 -0.69
C THR A 169 14.62 -10.63 0.48
N THR A 170 14.91 -9.36 0.73
CA THR A 170 14.25 -8.59 1.77
C THR A 170 14.13 -7.12 1.37
N PRO A 171 13.00 -6.47 1.66
CA PRO A 171 12.78 -5.06 1.30
C PRO A 171 13.85 -4.11 1.84
N ASP A 172 14.19 -4.25 3.12
CA ASP A 172 15.05 -3.30 3.81
C ASP A 172 16.54 -3.45 3.53
N GLN A 173 16.96 -4.62 3.05
CA GLN A 173 18.40 -4.90 2.82
C GLN A 173 18.94 -4.26 1.55
N GLN A 174 18.09 -3.75 0.70
CA GLN A 174 18.49 -3.33 -0.64
C GLN A 174 18.28 -1.86 -0.93
N LEU A 175 17.64 -1.16 -0.01
CA LEU A 175 17.48 0.28 -0.10
C LEU A 175 18.28 0.94 1.00
N PRO A 176 18.96 2.04 0.70
CA PRO A 176 19.75 2.76 1.69
C PRO A 176 18.89 3.07 2.91
N ALA A 177 19.47 2.91 4.08
CA ALA A 177 18.87 3.41 5.30
C ALA A 177 18.68 4.92 5.15
N ASN A 178 17.48 5.39 5.35
CA ASN A 178 17.21 6.79 5.49
C ASN A 178 17.24 7.12 6.98
N ASN A 179 18.08 8.03 7.38
CA ASN A 179 18.33 8.38 8.79
C ASN A 179 17.19 9.18 9.42
N GLY A 180 16.04 9.21 8.82
CA GLY A 180 14.89 9.97 9.30
C GLY A 180 14.95 11.44 8.91
N LEU A 181 15.92 11.82 8.09
CA LEU A 181 15.95 13.14 7.51
C LEU A 181 14.76 13.28 6.55
N SER A 182 14.00 14.33 6.73
CA SER A 182 13.00 14.73 5.74
C SER A 182 13.72 15.21 4.49
N ASN A 183 13.05 15.27 3.37
CA ASN A 183 13.62 15.88 2.16
C ASN A 183 13.82 17.40 2.28
N ARG A 184 13.78 17.93 3.50
CA ARG A 184 14.08 19.34 3.79
C ARG A 184 15.56 19.63 3.99
N ASP A 185 16.42 18.61 3.98
CA ASP A 185 17.88 18.77 4.10
C ASP A 185 18.53 18.98 2.75
#